data_ce96a45cf6a96d10d4277621d49168eb
#
_entry.id   ce96a45cf6a96d10d4277621d49168eb
#
_cell.length_a   1.000
_cell.length_b   1.000
_cell.length_c   1.000
_cell.angle_alpha   90.00
_cell.angle_beta   90.00
_cell.angle_gamma   90.00
#
_symmetry.space_group_name_H-M   'P 1'
#
loop_
_entity.id
_entity.type
_entity.pdbx_description
1 polymer ?
#
loop_
_entity_poly.entity_id
_entity_poly.type
_entity_poly.pdbx_seq_one_letter_code
_entity_poly.pdbx_strand_id
1 'polypeptide(L)'
;HIGWRQYLREKGNNDKSVDMGYTRRIGTDWGIGIVARYTHLKRYDEKANSLAFDLSAAWSHPLENIGSYSTLRVGAKVAGIGGYFQHTDYELPVNCSAGIAWDTYLTDAHEITIGTDFGYFFNPSVVHGFQWSIGAEYNLMQFFQFRAGYHYGDRRRYYPCYTSVGAGVRFLHLRLDFAYLFAGRDTAFHNTYSFSFGLDF
;
A
#
# COMPACT_ATOMS: atom_id res chain seq x y z
N HIS A 1 13.81 8.12 -1.95
CA HIS A 1 12.73 9.03 -1.55
C HIS A 1 12.86 9.39 -0.07
N ILE A 2 12.30 10.55 0.29
CA ILE A 2 12.14 10.97 1.68
C ILE A 2 10.66 11.30 1.85
N GLY A 3 10.05 10.77 2.91
CA GLY A 3 8.66 10.99 3.24
C GLY A 3 8.50 11.51 4.66
N TRP A 4 7.54 12.39 4.87
CA TRP A 4 7.14 12.83 6.20
C TRP A 4 5.63 12.71 6.34
N ARG A 5 5.18 12.18 7.48
CA ARG A 5 3.76 12.02 7.82
C ARG A 5 3.50 12.51 9.22
N GLN A 6 2.38 13.18 9.38
CA GLN A 6 1.92 13.63 10.69
C GLN A 6 0.41 13.37 10.81
N TYR A 7 0.03 12.72 11.89
CA TYR A 7 -1.36 12.52 12.26
C TYR A 7 -1.66 13.31 13.52
N LEU A 8 -2.52 14.31 13.38
CA LEU A 8 -3.05 15.10 14.48
C LEU A 8 -4.33 14.44 14.98
N ARG A 9 -4.34 14.04 16.23
CA ARG A 9 -5.52 13.47 16.89
C ARG A 9 -6.00 14.41 17.98
N GLU A 10 -7.25 14.25 18.37
CA GLU A 10 -7.83 15.02 19.47
C GLU A 10 -7.02 14.87 20.77
N LYS A 11 -7.13 15.89 21.66
CA LYS A 11 -6.52 15.93 22.99
C LYS A 11 -4.96 15.91 23.02
N GLY A 12 -4.33 16.49 22.00
CA GLY A 12 -2.87 16.64 21.97
C GLY A 12 -2.08 15.38 21.63
N ASN A 13 -2.76 14.32 21.20
CA ASN A 13 -2.12 13.12 20.65
C ASN A 13 -1.57 13.43 19.25
N ASN A 14 -0.30 13.10 19.03
CA ASN A 14 0.37 13.41 17.78
C ASN A 14 1.34 12.29 17.40
N ASP A 15 1.14 11.74 16.22
CA ASP A 15 2.02 10.73 15.65
C ASP A 15 2.80 11.36 14.48
N LYS A 16 4.12 11.31 14.52
CA LYS A 16 5.00 11.81 13.44
C LYS A 16 5.88 10.68 12.95
N SER A 17 6.06 10.56 11.64
CA SER A 17 7.03 9.65 11.07
C SER A 17 7.82 10.28 9.94
N VAL A 18 9.09 9.90 9.85
CA VAL A 18 10.02 10.24 8.77
C VAL A 18 10.48 8.93 8.15
N ASP A 19 10.33 8.83 6.83
CA ASP A 19 10.75 7.67 6.05
C ASP A 19 11.90 8.08 5.13
N MET A 20 12.94 7.25 5.07
CA MET A 20 14.03 7.33 4.09
C MET A 20 14.08 6.04 3.30
N GLY A 21 13.96 6.10 1.99
CA GLY A 21 13.97 4.92 1.13
C GLY A 21 15.01 4.99 0.03
N TYR A 22 15.67 3.87 -0.19
CA TYR A 22 16.59 3.64 -1.30
C TYR A 22 16.13 2.43 -2.10
N THR A 23 16.07 2.60 -3.41
CA THR A 23 15.73 1.52 -4.34
C THR A 23 16.79 1.43 -5.41
N ARG A 24 17.20 0.22 -5.75
CA ARG A 24 18.18 -0.06 -6.81
C ARG A 24 17.64 -1.10 -7.75
N ARG A 25 17.78 -0.82 -9.05
CA ARG A 25 17.54 -1.80 -10.10
C ARG A 25 18.77 -2.70 -10.25
N ILE A 26 18.55 -4.01 -10.34
CA ILE A 26 19.59 -5.03 -10.55
C ILE A 26 19.26 -5.77 -11.84
N GLY A 27 20.14 -5.62 -12.82
CA GLY A 27 19.89 -6.12 -14.18
C GLY A 27 18.69 -5.41 -14.84
N THR A 28 17.98 -6.13 -15.69
CA THR A 28 16.84 -5.62 -16.45
C THR A 28 15.53 -5.72 -15.71
N ASP A 29 15.34 -6.79 -14.95
CA ASP A 29 14.04 -7.24 -14.47
C ASP A 29 13.87 -7.10 -12.95
N TRP A 30 14.96 -7.00 -12.19
CA TRP A 30 14.91 -6.97 -10.73
C TRP A 30 15.08 -5.58 -10.15
N GLY A 31 14.35 -5.31 -9.07
CA GLY A 31 14.53 -4.16 -8.20
C GLY A 31 14.54 -4.59 -6.74
N ILE A 32 15.41 -4.01 -5.95
CA ILE A 32 15.46 -4.18 -4.50
C ILE A 32 15.30 -2.82 -3.83
N GLY A 33 14.65 -2.81 -2.67
CA GLY A 33 14.43 -1.59 -1.92
C GLY A 33 14.59 -1.80 -0.42
N ILE A 34 15.07 -0.77 0.24
CA ILE A 34 15.11 -0.65 1.69
C ILE A 34 14.50 0.70 2.10
N VAL A 35 13.69 0.69 3.15
CA VAL A 35 13.16 1.89 3.78
C VAL A 35 13.49 1.86 5.25
N ALA A 36 14.06 2.95 5.78
CA ALA A 36 14.20 3.19 7.19
C ALA A 36 13.10 4.16 7.62
N ARG A 37 12.36 3.84 8.68
CA ARG A 37 11.27 4.66 9.21
C ARG A 37 11.50 4.96 10.67
N TYR A 38 11.59 6.22 11.00
CA TYR A 38 11.57 6.71 12.38
C TYR A 38 10.17 7.21 12.70
N THR A 39 9.61 6.76 13.83
CA THR A 39 8.28 7.19 14.28
C THR A 39 8.37 7.70 15.72
N HIS A 40 7.79 8.89 15.93
CA HIS A 40 7.58 9.49 17.24
C HIS A 40 6.08 9.49 17.54
N LEU A 41 5.69 8.77 18.57
CA LEU A 41 4.33 8.69 19.07
C LEU A 41 4.22 9.51 20.35
N LYS A 42 3.19 10.36 20.42
CA LYS A 42 2.80 11.04 21.66
C LYS A 42 1.32 10.72 21.93
N ARG A 43 1.07 9.99 23.02
CA ARG A 43 -0.28 9.67 23.48
C ARG A 43 -0.44 10.08 24.93
N TYR A 44 -1.27 11.09 25.19
CA TYR A 44 -1.42 11.70 26.52
C TYR A 44 -0.05 12.12 27.08
N ASP A 45 0.40 11.50 28.17
CA ASP A 45 1.67 11.77 28.83
C ASP A 45 2.81 10.82 28.40
N GLU A 46 2.50 9.79 27.62
CA GLU A 46 3.46 8.82 27.13
C GLU A 46 4.06 9.22 25.79
N LYS A 47 5.37 9.07 25.68
CA LYS A 47 6.11 9.26 24.42
C LYS A 47 6.85 7.98 24.09
N ALA A 48 6.77 7.54 22.86
CA ALA A 48 7.51 6.40 22.36
C ALA A 48 8.18 6.73 21.03
N ASN A 49 9.42 6.28 20.88
CA ASN A 49 10.18 6.41 19.63
C ASN A 49 10.47 5.02 19.10
N SER A 50 10.31 4.84 17.81
CA SER A 50 10.61 3.56 17.15
C SER A 50 11.44 3.77 15.89
N LEU A 51 12.25 2.75 15.56
CA LEU A 51 12.94 2.64 14.28
C LEU A 51 12.52 1.30 13.65
N ALA A 52 12.09 1.35 12.41
CA ALA A 52 11.69 0.19 11.63
C ALA A 52 12.39 0.21 10.27
N PHE A 53 12.64 -0.99 9.74
CA PHE A 53 13.15 -1.19 8.40
C PHE A 53 12.17 -2.04 7.60
N ASP A 54 11.97 -1.65 6.35
CA ASP A 54 11.24 -2.42 5.36
C ASP A 54 12.21 -2.86 4.26
N LEU A 55 12.16 -4.13 3.89
CA LEU A 55 12.94 -4.71 2.79
C LEU A 55 11.97 -5.15 1.70
N SER A 56 12.30 -4.89 0.44
CA SER A 56 11.46 -5.28 -0.69
C SER A 56 12.29 -5.75 -1.87
N ALA A 57 11.70 -6.66 -2.63
CA ALA A 57 12.20 -7.09 -3.93
C ALA A 57 11.04 -7.14 -4.91
N ALA A 58 11.30 -6.74 -6.14
CA ALA A 58 10.35 -6.78 -7.23
C ALA A 58 11.03 -7.32 -8.49
N TRP A 59 10.27 -8.11 -9.23
CA TRP A 59 10.64 -8.61 -10.55
C TRP A 59 9.58 -8.19 -11.55
N SER A 60 10.01 -7.74 -12.73
CA SER A 60 9.14 -7.26 -13.79
C SER A 60 9.64 -7.78 -15.11
N HIS A 61 8.81 -8.50 -15.83
CA HIS A 61 9.18 -9.13 -17.10
C HIS A 61 8.14 -8.83 -18.19
N PRO A 62 8.54 -8.33 -19.36
CA PRO A 62 7.64 -8.18 -20.49
C PRO A 62 7.19 -9.55 -21.01
N LEU A 63 5.91 -9.69 -21.31
CA LEU A 63 5.33 -10.88 -21.90
C LEU A 63 5.12 -10.64 -23.40
N GLU A 64 5.67 -11.52 -24.21
CA GLU A 64 5.48 -11.49 -25.65
C GLU A 64 4.14 -12.15 -26.04
N ASN A 65 3.53 -11.67 -27.12
CA ASN A 65 2.32 -12.23 -27.75
C ASN A 65 1.01 -12.13 -26.94
N ILE A 66 0.92 -11.20 -25.96
CA ILE A 66 -0.32 -10.92 -25.25
C ILE A 66 -0.63 -9.43 -25.37
N GLY A 67 -1.69 -9.08 -26.11
CA GLY A 67 -2.03 -7.69 -26.42
C GLY A 67 -0.96 -6.99 -27.27
N SER A 68 -0.95 -5.67 -27.27
CA SER A 68 0.10 -4.86 -27.91
C SER A 68 1.39 -4.83 -27.09
N TYR A 69 1.25 -4.85 -25.77
CA TYR A 69 2.35 -4.90 -24.81
C TYR A 69 1.80 -5.41 -23.47
N SER A 70 2.50 -6.37 -22.87
CA SER A 70 2.12 -6.90 -21.55
C SER A 70 3.32 -7.02 -20.64
N THR A 71 3.09 -6.86 -19.35
CA THR A 71 4.14 -7.00 -18.33
C THR A 71 3.61 -7.77 -17.14
N LEU A 72 4.36 -8.76 -16.71
CA LEU A 72 4.12 -9.46 -15.45
C LEU A 72 5.03 -8.88 -14.37
N ARG A 73 4.46 -8.53 -13.24
CA ARG A 73 5.19 -8.02 -12.08
C ARG A 73 4.93 -8.90 -10.86
N VAL A 74 5.99 -9.27 -10.17
CA VAL A 74 5.94 -10.02 -8.92
C VAL A 74 6.72 -9.24 -7.88
N GLY A 75 6.18 -9.12 -6.69
CA GLY A 75 6.84 -8.39 -5.61
C GLY A 75 6.70 -9.10 -4.27
N ALA A 76 7.69 -8.91 -3.41
CA ALA A 76 7.66 -9.35 -2.03
C ALA A 76 8.26 -8.28 -1.11
N LYS A 77 7.71 -8.19 0.09
CA LYS A 77 8.15 -7.22 1.09
C LYS A 77 8.06 -7.83 2.49
N VAL A 78 9.06 -7.52 3.31
CA VAL A 78 9.01 -7.66 4.76
C VAL A 78 9.10 -6.26 5.35
N ALA A 79 8.14 -5.88 6.18
CA ALA A 79 8.05 -4.55 6.73
C ALA A 79 7.94 -4.57 8.26
N GLY A 80 8.38 -3.46 8.88
CA GLY A 80 8.26 -3.26 10.33
C GLY A 80 9.35 -3.95 11.15
N ILE A 81 10.48 -4.37 10.55
CA ILE A 81 11.59 -4.99 11.27
C ILE A 81 12.26 -3.92 12.14
N GLY A 82 12.09 -3.99 13.45
CA GLY A 82 12.67 -3.02 14.38
C GLY A 82 12.01 -3.04 15.75
N GLY A 83 12.06 -1.92 16.45
CA GLY A 83 11.52 -1.84 17.81
C GLY A 83 11.39 -0.41 18.33
N TYR A 84 10.85 -0.32 19.54
CA TYR A 84 10.78 0.92 20.32
C TYR A 84 12.01 1.08 21.20
N PHE A 85 12.53 2.31 21.31
CA PHE A 85 13.75 2.59 22.08
C PHE A 85 13.52 2.69 23.60
N GLN A 86 12.32 3.05 24.04
CA GLN A 86 12.05 3.45 25.43
C GLN A 86 10.99 2.58 26.13
N HIS A 87 10.26 1.76 25.41
CA HIS A 87 9.20 0.89 25.96
C HIS A 87 9.39 -0.52 25.40
N THR A 88 9.84 -1.42 26.24
CA THR A 88 10.10 -2.82 25.88
C THR A 88 8.84 -3.65 25.69
N ASP A 89 7.69 -3.17 26.21
CA ASP A 89 6.41 -3.90 26.16
C ASP A 89 5.63 -3.66 24.86
N TYR A 90 6.05 -2.70 24.03
CA TYR A 90 5.44 -2.44 22.74
C TYR A 90 6.24 -3.08 21.61
N GLU A 91 5.55 -3.86 20.81
CA GLU A 91 6.12 -4.50 19.63
C GLU A 91 5.66 -3.78 18.36
N LEU A 92 6.55 -3.63 17.39
CA LEU A 92 6.19 -3.12 16.08
C LEU A 92 5.48 -4.21 15.25
N PRO A 93 4.47 -3.83 14.46
CA PRO A 93 3.82 -4.77 13.57
C PRO A 93 4.78 -5.18 12.43
N VAL A 94 5.25 -6.43 12.49
CA VAL A 94 6.05 -7.03 11.43
C VAL A 94 5.12 -7.79 10.49
N ASN A 95 5.18 -7.46 9.20
CA ASN A 95 4.42 -8.18 8.19
C ASN A 95 5.29 -8.62 7.01
N CYS A 96 4.93 -9.77 6.43
CA CYS A 96 5.39 -10.18 5.10
C CYS A 96 4.24 -10.05 4.12
N SER A 97 4.52 -9.61 2.91
CA SER A 97 3.55 -9.61 1.83
C SER A 97 4.21 -9.98 0.51
N ALA A 98 3.44 -10.61 -0.35
CA ALA A 98 3.84 -10.94 -1.71
C ALA A 98 2.64 -10.72 -2.63
N GLY A 99 2.91 -10.29 -3.85
CA GLY A 99 1.87 -10.01 -4.83
C GLY A 99 2.34 -10.24 -6.25
N ILE A 100 1.36 -10.38 -7.12
CA ILE A 100 1.53 -10.50 -8.57
C ILE A 100 0.58 -9.53 -9.24
N ALA A 101 1.05 -8.87 -10.28
CA ALA A 101 0.24 -8.01 -11.12
C ALA A 101 0.56 -8.25 -12.60
N TRP A 102 -0.46 -8.19 -13.41
CA TRP A 102 -0.38 -8.28 -14.85
C TRP A 102 -0.96 -7.03 -15.46
N ASP A 103 -0.13 -6.33 -16.24
CA ASP A 103 -0.51 -5.14 -16.99
C ASP A 103 -0.57 -5.53 -18.47
N THR A 104 -1.60 -5.13 -19.19
CA THR A 104 -1.72 -5.37 -20.63
C THR A 104 -2.35 -4.19 -21.34
N TYR A 105 -1.75 -3.80 -22.45
CA TYR A 105 -2.32 -2.87 -23.39
C TYR A 105 -3.05 -3.66 -24.48
N LEU A 106 -4.37 -3.56 -24.49
CA LEU A 106 -5.18 -4.16 -25.58
C LEU A 106 -5.02 -3.36 -26.86
N THR A 107 -4.94 -2.05 -26.73
CA THR A 107 -4.61 -1.07 -27.79
C THR A 107 -3.88 0.11 -27.13
N ASP A 108 -3.38 1.05 -27.88
CA ASP A 108 -2.73 2.27 -27.36
C ASP A 108 -3.63 3.09 -26.43
N ALA A 109 -4.95 2.92 -26.55
CA ALA A 109 -5.93 3.64 -25.74
C ALA A 109 -6.49 2.85 -24.56
N HIS A 110 -6.27 1.53 -24.50
CA HIS A 110 -6.91 0.63 -23.54
C HIS A 110 -5.89 -0.21 -22.80
N GLU A 111 -5.69 0.10 -21.53
CA GLU A 111 -4.80 -0.64 -20.64
C GLU A 111 -5.63 -1.28 -19.52
N ILE A 112 -5.33 -2.52 -19.18
CA ILE A 112 -5.92 -3.26 -18.07
C ILE A 112 -4.79 -3.73 -17.16
N THR A 113 -4.94 -3.48 -15.87
CA THR A 113 -4.08 -4.04 -14.83
C THR A 113 -4.93 -4.92 -13.92
N ILE A 114 -4.50 -6.14 -13.65
CA ILE A 114 -5.10 -7.04 -12.66
C ILE A 114 -4.01 -7.43 -11.68
N GLY A 115 -4.30 -7.36 -10.39
CA GLY A 115 -3.32 -7.72 -9.36
C GLY A 115 -3.96 -8.40 -8.16
N THR A 116 -3.15 -9.22 -7.51
CA THR A 116 -3.50 -9.83 -6.23
C THR A 116 -2.30 -9.81 -5.30
N ASP A 117 -2.55 -9.62 -4.02
CA ASP A 117 -1.53 -9.65 -2.98
C ASP A 117 -1.98 -10.42 -1.75
N PHE A 118 -1.03 -11.03 -1.07
CA PHE A 118 -1.18 -11.78 0.16
C PHE A 118 -0.28 -11.19 1.22
N GLY A 119 -0.79 -11.04 2.41
CA GLY A 119 -0.05 -10.52 3.54
C GLY A 119 -0.30 -11.32 4.81
N TYR A 120 0.69 -11.36 5.67
CA TYR A 120 0.57 -11.94 6.99
C TYR A 120 1.32 -11.11 8.03
N PHE A 121 0.64 -10.76 9.12
CA PHE A 121 1.25 -10.11 10.27
C PHE A 121 1.75 -11.15 11.26
N PHE A 122 3.03 -11.07 11.59
CA PHE A 122 3.71 -11.98 12.51
C PHE A 122 3.83 -11.43 13.92
N ASN A 123 3.83 -10.12 14.06
CA ASN A 123 4.08 -9.45 15.34
C ASN A 123 3.27 -8.16 15.45
N PRO A 124 2.76 -7.77 16.64
CA PRO A 124 2.61 -8.57 17.85
C PRO A 124 1.53 -9.67 17.71
N SER A 125 1.50 -10.63 18.63
CA SER A 125 0.59 -11.80 18.57
C SER A 125 -0.89 -11.43 18.47
N VAL A 126 -1.28 -10.27 19.01
CA VAL A 126 -2.66 -9.74 18.93
C VAL A 126 -3.09 -9.34 17.53
N VAL A 127 -2.14 -9.03 16.64
CA VAL A 127 -2.41 -8.65 15.25
C VAL A 127 -2.03 -9.74 14.24
N HIS A 128 -1.70 -10.95 14.68
CA HIS A 128 -1.49 -12.07 13.76
C HIS A 128 -2.70 -12.21 12.85
N GLY A 129 -2.51 -12.20 11.56
CA GLY A 129 -3.63 -12.32 10.65
C GLY A 129 -3.22 -12.35 9.19
N PHE A 130 -3.95 -13.15 8.44
CA PHE A 130 -3.84 -13.23 7.00
C PHE A 130 -4.70 -12.16 6.35
N GLN A 131 -4.15 -11.55 5.32
CA GLN A 131 -4.84 -10.60 4.46
C GLN A 131 -4.64 -11.01 3.01
N TRP A 132 -5.65 -10.79 2.21
CA TRP A 132 -5.61 -11.02 0.77
C TRP A 132 -6.37 -9.92 0.06
N SER A 133 -5.81 -9.42 -1.02
CA SER A 133 -6.48 -8.44 -1.86
C SER A 133 -6.43 -8.86 -3.32
N ILE A 134 -7.47 -8.53 -4.05
CA ILE A 134 -7.51 -8.62 -5.51
C ILE A 134 -8.10 -7.33 -6.05
N GLY A 135 -7.56 -6.85 -7.15
CA GLY A 135 -8.05 -5.63 -7.78
C GLY A 135 -7.80 -5.61 -9.27
N ALA A 136 -8.57 -4.77 -9.94
CA ALA A 136 -8.39 -4.46 -11.35
C ALA A 136 -8.48 -2.95 -11.57
N GLU A 137 -7.69 -2.46 -12.50
CA GLU A 137 -7.72 -1.09 -13.02
C GLU A 137 -7.89 -1.14 -14.53
N TYR A 138 -8.79 -0.33 -15.04
CA TYR A 138 -8.94 -0.06 -16.46
C TYR A 138 -8.58 1.39 -16.75
N ASN A 139 -7.65 1.60 -17.65
CA ASN A 139 -7.10 2.88 -18.04
C ASN A 139 -7.51 3.19 -19.48
N LEU A 140 -8.28 4.25 -19.66
CA LEU A 140 -8.78 4.68 -20.97
C LEU A 140 -8.00 5.92 -21.42
N MET A 141 -7.30 5.79 -22.55
CA MET A 141 -6.51 6.86 -23.18
C MET A 141 -5.48 7.50 -22.24
N GLN A 142 -5.07 6.80 -21.17
CA GLN A 142 -4.23 7.33 -20.09
C GLN A 142 -4.85 8.56 -19.37
N PHE A 143 -6.11 8.83 -19.62
CA PHE A 143 -6.85 9.98 -19.15
C PHE A 143 -7.85 9.60 -18.06
N PHE A 144 -8.68 8.58 -18.29
CA PHE A 144 -9.66 8.09 -17.33
C PHE A 144 -9.20 6.76 -16.73
N GLN A 145 -9.35 6.61 -15.42
CA GLN A 145 -8.99 5.42 -14.68
C GLN A 145 -10.19 4.94 -13.88
N PHE A 146 -10.53 3.66 -14.01
CA PHE A 146 -11.57 3.00 -13.23
C PHE A 146 -10.96 1.84 -12.47
N ARG A 147 -11.26 1.75 -11.18
CA ARG A 147 -10.68 0.75 -10.28
C ARG A 147 -11.76 0.04 -9.52
N ALA A 148 -11.57 -1.26 -9.34
CA ALA A 148 -12.38 -2.06 -8.45
C ALA A 148 -11.50 -3.06 -7.71
N GLY A 149 -11.81 -3.34 -6.45
CA GLY A 149 -11.02 -4.27 -5.67
C GLY A 149 -11.80 -4.85 -4.51
N TYR A 150 -11.29 -5.96 -4.02
CA TYR A 150 -11.77 -6.62 -2.82
C TYR A 150 -10.61 -6.89 -1.88
N HIS A 151 -10.81 -6.58 -0.61
CA HIS A 151 -9.86 -6.88 0.45
C HIS A 151 -10.51 -7.83 1.46
N TYR A 152 -9.85 -8.95 1.67
CA TYR A 152 -10.16 -9.91 2.73
C TYR A 152 -9.21 -9.71 3.90
N GLY A 153 -9.78 -9.53 5.09
CA GLY A 153 -9.07 -9.54 6.36
C GLY A 153 -9.68 -10.58 7.31
N ASP A 154 -8.87 -11.14 8.19
CA ASP A 154 -9.36 -12.06 9.21
C ASP A 154 -10.21 -11.32 10.25
N ARG A 155 -11.53 -11.43 10.14
CA ARG A 155 -12.49 -10.77 11.04
C ARG A 155 -12.32 -11.16 12.51
N ARG A 156 -11.81 -12.37 12.79
CA ARG A 156 -11.53 -12.83 14.14
C ARG A 156 -10.40 -12.04 14.80
N ARG A 157 -9.59 -11.38 13.99
CA ARG A 157 -8.44 -10.55 14.37
C ARG A 157 -8.69 -9.06 14.12
N TYR A 158 -9.96 -8.65 13.95
CA TYR A 158 -10.37 -7.26 13.70
C TYR A 158 -9.88 -6.67 12.38
N TYR A 159 -9.43 -7.49 11.43
CA TYR A 159 -9.13 -7.04 10.08
C TYR A 159 -10.42 -6.91 9.26
N PRO A 160 -10.70 -5.75 8.68
CA PRO A 160 -11.94 -5.55 7.94
C PRO A 160 -11.87 -6.21 6.57
N CYS A 161 -13.03 -6.74 6.13
CA CYS A 161 -13.25 -7.06 4.74
C CYS A 161 -14.00 -5.90 4.08
N TYR A 162 -13.57 -5.49 2.89
CA TYR A 162 -14.27 -4.44 2.14
C TYR A 162 -14.09 -4.62 0.64
N THR A 163 -15.07 -4.09 -0.11
CA THR A 163 -14.97 -3.87 -1.55
C THR A 163 -14.68 -2.40 -1.79
N SER A 164 -13.86 -2.08 -2.77
CA SER A 164 -13.57 -0.70 -3.16
C SER A 164 -13.89 -0.49 -4.63
N VAL A 165 -14.37 0.71 -4.94
CA VAL A 165 -14.46 1.23 -6.30
C VAL A 165 -13.82 2.60 -6.35
N GLY A 166 -13.25 2.95 -7.49
CA GLY A 166 -12.61 4.24 -7.67
C GLY A 166 -12.63 4.69 -9.11
N ALA A 167 -12.52 5.99 -9.28
CA ALA A 167 -12.34 6.62 -10.57
C ALA A 167 -11.27 7.70 -10.47
N GLY A 168 -10.49 7.86 -11.51
CA GLY A 168 -9.44 8.87 -11.61
C GLY A 168 -9.47 9.59 -12.95
N VAL A 169 -8.99 10.81 -12.94
CA VAL A 169 -8.76 11.61 -14.14
C VAL A 169 -7.33 12.14 -14.08
N ARG A 170 -6.59 11.93 -15.15
CA ARG A 170 -5.23 12.47 -15.34
C ARG A 170 -5.24 13.41 -16.54
N PHE A 171 -4.89 14.65 -16.32
CA PHE A 171 -4.84 15.66 -17.37
C PHE A 171 -3.59 16.50 -17.25
N LEU A 172 -2.72 16.43 -18.28
CA LEU A 172 -1.40 17.07 -18.28
C LEU A 172 -0.59 16.64 -17.03
N HIS A 173 -0.40 17.58 -16.11
CA HIS A 173 0.32 17.39 -14.84
C HIS A 173 -0.62 17.22 -13.63
N LEU A 174 -1.92 17.18 -13.85
CA LEU A 174 -2.94 17.08 -12.79
C LEU A 174 -3.47 15.66 -12.71
N ARG A 175 -3.61 15.17 -11.49
CA ARG A 175 -4.26 13.90 -11.18
C ARG A 175 -5.31 14.11 -10.09
N LEU A 176 -6.52 13.66 -10.37
CA LEU A 176 -7.64 13.63 -9.44
C LEU A 176 -8.10 12.19 -9.29
N ASP A 177 -8.16 11.69 -8.07
CA ASP A 177 -8.67 10.37 -7.79
C ASP A 177 -9.80 10.44 -6.76
N PHE A 178 -10.82 9.62 -6.96
CA PHE A 178 -11.90 9.36 -6.02
C PHE A 178 -11.97 7.87 -5.73
N ALA A 179 -12.18 7.50 -4.50
CA ALA A 179 -12.42 6.12 -4.09
C ALA A 179 -13.52 6.04 -3.03
N TYR A 180 -14.30 4.97 -3.10
CA TYR A 180 -15.32 4.63 -2.13
C TYR A 180 -15.15 3.20 -1.64
N LEU A 181 -15.28 3.00 -0.33
CA LEU A 181 -15.14 1.71 0.35
C LEU A 181 -16.49 1.23 0.85
N PHE A 182 -16.90 0.04 0.40
CA PHE A 182 -18.06 -0.68 0.90
C PHE A 182 -17.61 -1.68 1.97
N ALA A 183 -17.79 -1.33 3.23
CA ALA A 183 -17.45 -2.19 4.37
C ALA A 183 -18.66 -2.43 5.27
N GLY A 184 -18.60 -3.46 6.09
CA GLY A 184 -19.66 -3.76 7.07
C GLY A 184 -19.87 -2.62 8.06
N ARG A 185 -21.10 -2.48 8.57
CA ARG A 185 -21.49 -1.39 9.48
C ARG A 185 -20.67 -1.35 10.77
N ASP A 186 -20.13 -2.49 11.18
CA ASP A 186 -19.35 -2.64 12.42
C ASP A 186 -17.86 -2.34 12.24
N THR A 187 -17.46 -1.81 11.08
CA THR A 187 -16.04 -1.51 10.78
C THR A 187 -15.81 -0.02 10.70
N ALA A 188 -14.60 0.42 11.07
CA ALA A 188 -14.18 1.82 10.94
C ALA A 188 -14.17 2.35 9.48
N PHE A 189 -14.24 1.45 8.49
CA PHE A 189 -14.26 1.77 7.06
C PHE A 189 -15.66 1.86 6.45
N HIS A 190 -16.72 1.78 7.30
CA HIS A 190 -18.09 1.91 6.80
C HIS A 190 -18.31 3.27 6.14
N ASN A 191 -18.80 3.27 4.89
CA ASN A 191 -19.06 4.49 4.12
C ASN A 191 -17.85 5.44 4.03
N THR A 192 -16.65 4.91 3.86
CA THR A 192 -15.45 5.72 3.72
C THR A 192 -15.26 6.12 2.26
N TYR A 193 -15.03 7.41 2.03
CA TYR A 193 -14.64 7.94 0.73
C TYR A 193 -13.31 8.69 0.84
N SER A 194 -12.57 8.70 -0.24
CA SER A 194 -11.28 9.39 -0.33
C SER A 194 -11.21 10.20 -1.62
N PHE A 195 -10.67 11.40 -1.50
CA PHE A 195 -10.29 12.23 -2.63
C PHE A 195 -8.79 12.48 -2.54
N SER A 196 -8.10 12.36 -3.67
CA SER A 196 -6.71 12.77 -3.77
C SER A 196 -6.47 13.67 -4.97
N PHE A 197 -5.57 14.62 -4.78
CA PHE A 197 -5.09 15.53 -5.79
C PHE A 197 -3.58 15.39 -5.88
N GLY A 198 -3.06 15.24 -7.08
CA GLY A 198 -1.63 15.12 -7.36
C GLY A 198 -1.20 16.05 -8.47
N LEU A 199 0.07 16.48 -8.39
CA LEU A 199 0.78 17.21 -9.42
C LEU A 199 2.00 16.39 -9.82
N ASP A 200 2.10 16.05 -11.11
CA ASP A 200 3.24 15.36 -11.70
C ASP A 200 4.09 16.38 -12.45
N PHE A 201 5.42 16.45 -12.17
CA PHE A 201 6.34 17.41 -12.76
C PHE A 201 7.34 16.71 -13.70
#